data_9e792868a7b84b3ef8bf329136664875
#
_entry.id   9e792868a7b84b3ef8bf329136664875
#
_cell.length_a   1.000
_cell.length_b   1.000
_cell.length_c   1.000
_cell.angle_alpha   90.00
_cell.angle_beta   90.00
_cell.angle_gamma   90.00
#
_symmetry.space_group_name_H-M   'P 1'
#
loop_
_entity.id
_entity.type
_entity.pdbx_description
1 polymer ?
#
loop_
_entity_poly.entity_id
_entity_poly.type
_entity_poly.pdbx_seq_one_letter_code
_entity_poly.pdbx_strand_id
1 'polypeptide(L)'
;RYVAAWVSLGRALPEAGARLRGEELEVLDVVGGEPARIAPGAAHIVNVGSVGQPRDGDPRAAYGIVDDEAMTVVCCRVAYAVERAQARIREAGFPESLAARLTLGR
;
A
#
# COMPACT_ATOMS: atom_id res chain seq x y z
N ARG A 1 19.68 4.28 6.63
CA ARG A 1 18.25 4.63 6.80
C ARG A 1 17.46 3.67 5.94
N TYR A 2 16.59 2.90 6.55
CA TYR A 2 15.81 1.92 5.81
C TYR A 2 14.34 2.28 5.94
N VAL A 3 13.68 2.53 4.81
CA VAL A 3 12.23 2.49 4.71
C VAL A 3 11.90 1.10 4.17
N ALA A 4 11.37 0.23 5.00
CA ALA A 4 10.93 -1.09 4.58
C ALA A 4 9.44 -1.01 4.25
N ALA A 5 9.08 -1.26 3.01
CA ALA A 5 7.70 -1.50 2.64
C ALA A 5 7.35 -2.95 3.01
N TRP A 6 6.38 -3.14 3.88
CA TRP A 6 5.92 -4.47 4.28
C TRP A 6 4.71 -4.87 3.43
N VAL A 7 4.81 -6.02 2.78
CA VAL A 7 3.64 -6.67 2.18
C VAL A 7 3.03 -7.62 3.21
N SER A 8 1.89 -7.25 3.77
CA SER A 8 1.15 -8.12 4.68
C SER A 8 0.60 -9.34 3.94
N LEU A 9 1.08 -10.52 4.31
CA LEU A 9 0.50 -11.79 3.90
C LEU A 9 -0.73 -12.07 4.78
N GLY A 10 -1.94 -11.86 4.24
CA GLY A 10 -3.12 -12.53 4.73
C GLY A 10 -4.18 -11.75 5.50
N ARG A 11 -4.01 -10.46 5.81
CA ARG A 11 -5.08 -9.59 6.32
C ARG A 11 -5.09 -8.25 5.62
N ALA A 12 -6.28 -7.79 5.24
CA ALA A 12 -6.48 -6.42 4.80
C ALA A 12 -6.20 -5.49 6.00
N LEU A 13 -4.99 -4.98 6.07
CA LEU A 13 -4.71 -3.83 6.91
C LEU A 13 -4.93 -2.61 6.03
N PRO A 14 -5.64 -1.59 6.52
CA PRO A 14 -5.69 -0.30 5.85
C PRO A 14 -4.28 0.23 5.68
N GLU A 15 -4.11 1.20 4.79
CA GLU A 15 -2.86 1.93 4.68
C GLU A 15 -2.45 2.37 6.07
N ALA A 16 -1.35 1.87 6.57
CA ALA A 16 -0.89 2.12 7.92
C ALA A 16 0.63 2.22 7.96
N GLY A 17 1.12 3.04 8.82
CA GLY A 17 2.52 3.16 9.14
C GLY A 17 2.78 2.85 10.60
N ALA A 18 3.99 2.47 10.90
CA ALA A 18 4.46 2.33 12.27
C ALA A 18 5.83 2.98 12.41
N ARG A 19 6.03 3.63 13.53
CA ARG A 19 7.30 4.26 13.91
C ARG A 19 7.80 3.64 15.20
N LEU A 20 9.05 3.19 15.19
CA LEU A 20 9.73 2.65 16.37
C LEU A 20 10.82 3.64 16.80
N ARG A 21 10.74 4.08 18.05
CA ARG A 21 11.76 4.89 18.71
C ARG A 21 12.16 4.20 20.02
N GLY A 22 13.34 3.61 20.07
CA GLY A 22 13.73 2.74 21.17
C GLY A 22 12.80 1.52 21.24
N GLU A 23 12.10 1.34 22.35
CA GLU A 23 11.10 0.27 22.55
C GLU A 23 9.64 0.76 22.32
N GLU A 24 9.46 2.05 22.03
CA GLU A 24 8.13 2.63 21.83
C GLU A 24 7.69 2.49 20.37
N LEU A 25 6.53 1.84 20.14
CA LEU A 25 5.90 1.67 18.84
C LEU A 25 4.70 2.60 18.71
N GLU A 26 4.75 3.47 17.72
CA GLU A 26 3.64 4.35 17.36
C GLU A 26 3.06 3.93 16.01
N VAL A 27 1.75 3.74 15.95
CA VAL A 27 1.03 3.50 14.68
C VAL A 27 0.63 4.84 14.08
N LEU A 28 1.01 5.05 12.82
CA LEU A 28 0.74 6.27 12.08
C LEU A 28 -0.38 6.01 11.07
N ASP A 29 -1.33 6.92 10.99
CA ASP A 29 -2.30 6.96 9.92
C ASP A 29 -1.66 7.66 8.70
N VAL A 30 -1.55 6.94 7.58
CA VAL A 30 -0.96 7.46 6.34
C VAL A 30 -1.98 7.45 5.19
N VAL A 31 -3.26 7.32 5.54
CA VAL A 31 -4.38 7.27 4.59
C VAL A 31 -4.68 8.66 4.03
N GLY A 32 -5.11 8.70 2.78
CA GLY A 32 -5.74 9.89 2.20
C GLY A 32 -4.85 10.86 1.44
N GLY A 33 -3.61 10.47 1.12
CA GLY A 33 -2.73 11.29 0.28
C GLY A 33 -2.09 12.49 1.00
N GLU A 34 -2.27 12.59 2.31
CA GLU A 34 -1.59 13.61 3.12
C GLU A 34 -0.17 13.15 3.47
N PRO A 35 0.83 14.07 3.42
CA PRO A 35 2.19 13.73 3.77
C PRO A 35 2.33 13.37 5.26
N ALA A 36 2.80 12.16 5.53
CA ALA A 36 3.19 11.74 6.87
C ALA A 36 4.68 12.03 7.11
N ARG A 37 5.02 12.56 8.28
CA ARG A 37 6.41 12.89 8.62
C ARG A 37 7.23 11.65 8.97
N ILE A 38 8.42 11.57 8.41
CA ILE A 38 9.46 10.61 8.76
C ILE A 38 10.34 11.26 9.85
N ALA A 39 10.24 10.76 11.08
CA ALA A 39 11.01 11.32 12.20
C ALA A 39 12.49 10.89 12.11
N PRO A 40 13.45 11.82 12.21
CA PRO A 40 14.86 11.49 12.27
C PRO A 40 15.18 10.58 13.46
N GLY A 41 16.04 9.60 13.27
CA GLY A 41 16.50 8.70 14.32
C GLY A 41 15.50 7.62 14.74
N ALA A 42 14.36 7.48 14.06
CA ALA A 42 13.41 6.41 14.26
C ALA A 42 13.38 5.46 13.04
N ALA A 43 13.06 4.20 13.26
CA ALA A 43 12.74 3.27 12.19
C ALA A 43 11.25 3.39 11.83
N HIS A 44 10.95 3.36 10.53
CA HIS A 44 9.59 3.46 10.04
C HIS A 44 9.26 2.26 9.16
N ILE A 45 8.06 1.74 9.32
CA ILE A 45 7.46 0.75 8.42
C ILE A 45 6.19 1.38 7.88
N VAL A 46 6.05 1.45 6.57
CA VAL A 46 4.88 2.02 5.90
C VAL A 46 4.29 1.00 4.96
N ASN A 47 3.03 0.65 5.14
CA ASN A 47 2.25 -0.12 4.19
C ASN A 47 1.56 0.86 3.24
N VAL A 48 2.04 0.93 2.02
CA VAL A 48 1.49 1.84 0.99
C VAL A 48 0.33 1.21 0.20
N GLY A 49 -0.11 0.01 0.59
CA GLY A 49 -1.12 -0.74 -0.14
C GLY A 49 -0.52 -1.59 -1.27
N SER A 50 -1.29 -1.86 -2.31
CA SER A 50 -0.90 -2.75 -3.39
C SER A 50 -1.17 -2.16 -4.77
N VAL A 51 -0.22 -2.32 -5.70
CA VAL A 51 -0.43 -2.00 -7.12
C VAL A 51 -1.27 -3.07 -7.81
N GLY A 52 -0.94 -4.35 -7.58
CA GLY A 52 -1.50 -5.45 -8.36
C GLY A 52 -2.76 -6.08 -7.76
N GLN A 53 -2.92 -6.05 -6.45
CA GLN A 53 -4.01 -6.72 -5.77
C GLN A 53 -4.37 -6.03 -4.45
N PRO A 54 -5.01 -4.84 -4.50
CA PRO A 54 -5.48 -4.15 -3.31
C PRO A 54 -6.54 -5.00 -2.58
N ARG A 55 -6.51 -4.96 -1.24
CA ARG A 55 -7.38 -5.78 -0.38
C ARG A 55 -8.06 -4.98 0.72
N ASP A 56 -8.23 -3.70 0.52
CA ASP A 56 -8.80 -2.73 1.46
C ASP A 56 -10.15 -2.17 1.01
N GLY A 57 -10.73 -2.77 -0.06
CA GLY A 57 -12.00 -2.37 -0.64
C GLY A 57 -11.89 -1.27 -1.70
N ASP A 58 -10.67 -0.77 -1.97
CA ASP A 58 -10.41 0.20 -3.03
C ASP A 58 -9.69 -0.48 -4.20
N PRO A 59 -10.30 -0.59 -5.40
CA PRO A 59 -9.69 -1.26 -6.55
C PRO A 59 -8.54 -0.48 -7.18
N ARG A 60 -8.33 0.78 -6.81
CA ARG A 60 -7.25 1.60 -7.35
C ARG A 60 -5.89 1.07 -6.91
N ALA A 61 -4.91 1.17 -7.80
CA ALA A 61 -3.54 0.82 -7.47
C ALA A 61 -2.97 1.80 -6.42
N ALA A 62 -2.28 1.27 -5.42
CA ALA A 62 -1.66 2.07 -4.38
C ALA A 62 -0.14 2.06 -4.51
N TYR A 63 0.49 3.20 -4.25
CA TYR A 63 1.93 3.37 -4.20
C TYR A 63 2.32 4.47 -3.21
N GLY A 64 3.58 4.48 -2.80
CA GLY A 64 4.11 5.51 -1.91
C GLY A 64 5.19 6.35 -2.57
N ILE A 65 5.23 7.62 -2.24
CA ILE A 65 6.31 8.55 -2.58
C ILE A 65 7.03 8.90 -1.29
N VAL A 66 8.33 8.69 -1.25
CA VAL A 66 9.19 9.11 -0.14
C VAL A 66 10.01 10.31 -0.60
N ASP A 67 9.88 11.41 0.12
CA ASP A 67 10.69 12.60 -0.05
C ASP A 67 11.72 12.64 1.09
N ASP A 68 12.99 12.44 0.75
CA ASP A 68 14.10 12.37 1.71
C ASP A 68 14.63 13.75 2.10
N GLU A 69 14.36 14.79 1.32
CA GLU A 69 14.66 16.17 1.69
C GLU A 69 13.62 16.73 2.65
N ALA A 70 12.34 16.56 2.32
CA ALA A 70 11.23 16.98 3.18
C ALA A 70 11.00 16.03 4.37
N MET A 71 11.62 14.85 4.35
CA MET A 71 11.40 13.78 5.33
C MET A 71 9.91 13.43 5.48
N THR A 72 9.28 13.11 4.36
CA THR A 72 7.87 12.75 4.31
C THR A 72 7.62 11.50 3.47
N VAL A 73 6.50 10.85 3.73
CA VAL A 73 5.94 9.78 2.89
C VAL A 73 4.48 10.09 2.59
N VAL A 74 4.09 9.89 1.33
CA VAL A 74 2.71 10.07 0.86
C VAL A 74 2.24 8.77 0.24
N CYS A 75 1.08 8.27 0.68
CA CYS A 75 0.41 7.14 0.03
C CYS A 75 -0.57 7.65 -1.01
N CYS A 76 -0.41 7.19 -2.24
CA CYS A 76 -1.18 7.64 -3.41
C CYS A 76 -2.02 6.49 -3.97
N ARG A 77 -3.17 6.84 -4.56
CA ARG A 77 -4.05 5.93 -5.28
C ARG A 77 -4.25 6.39 -6.71
N VAL A 78 -4.14 5.46 -7.65
CA VAL A 78 -4.36 5.75 -9.07
C VAL A 78 -5.31 4.74 -9.70
N ALA A 79 -6.30 5.26 -10.44
CA ALA A 79 -7.19 4.43 -11.23
C ALA A 79 -6.42 3.86 -12.45
N TYR A 80 -6.72 2.62 -12.79
CA TYR A 80 -6.15 1.95 -13.96
C TYR A 80 -7.23 1.12 -14.66
N ALA A 81 -6.93 0.61 -15.85
CA ALA A 81 -7.85 -0.23 -16.62
C ALA A 81 -7.93 -1.65 -16.01
N VAL A 82 -8.74 -1.80 -14.96
CA VAL A 82 -8.93 -3.06 -14.22
C VAL A 82 -9.32 -4.20 -15.16
N GLU A 83 -10.19 -3.92 -16.13
CA GLU A 83 -10.69 -4.90 -17.11
C GLU A 83 -9.55 -5.50 -17.95
N ARG A 84 -8.53 -4.69 -18.26
CA ARG A 84 -7.35 -5.19 -19.00
C ARG A 84 -6.53 -6.16 -18.15
N ALA A 85 -6.38 -5.86 -16.85
CA ALA A 85 -5.69 -6.76 -15.94
C ALA A 85 -6.47 -8.07 -15.74
N GLN A 86 -7.79 -7.97 -15.59
CA GLN A 86 -8.68 -9.15 -15.53
C GLN A 86 -8.59 -10.02 -16.79
N ALA A 87 -8.60 -9.40 -17.99
CA ALA A 87 -8.44 -10.13 -19.24
C ALA A 87 -7.12 -10.90 -19.27
N ARG A 88 -6.01 -10.29 -18.87
CA ARG A 88 -4.69 -10.93 -18.79
C ARG A 88 -4.67 -12.12 -17.82
N ILE A 89 -5.34 -12.01 -16.69
CA ILE A 89 -5.48 -13.11 -15.72
C ILE A 89 -6.22 -14.30 -16.36
N ARG A 90 -7.31 -14.03 -17.07
CA ARG A 90 -8.10 -15.05 -17.76
C ARG A 90 -7.33 -15.69 -18.91
N GLU A 91 -6.66 -14.89 -19.74
CA GLU A 91 -5.81 -15.36 -20.85
C GLU A 91 -4.68 -16.28 -20.35
N ALA A 92 -4.13 -15.99 -19.17
CA ALA A 92 -3.12 -16.80 -18.53
C ALA A 92 -3.66 -18.09 -17.88
N GLY A 93 -4.97 -18.35 -17.93
CA GLY A 93 -5.61 -19.55 -17.40
C GLY A 93 -5.72 -19.59 -15.87
N PHE A 94 -5.60 -18.44 -15.20
CA PHE A 94 -5.80 -18.38 -13.76
C PHE A 94 -7.28 -18.45 -13.38
N PRO A 95 -7.60 -18.86 -12.14
CA PRO A 95 -8.97 -18.92 -11.64
C PRO A 95 -9.71 -17.57 -11.75
N GLU A 96 -10.99 -17.62 -12.19
CA GLU A 96 -11.83 -16.41 -12.33
C GLU A 96 -11.90 -15.56 -11.04
N SER A 97 -11.82 -16.20 -9.87
CA SER A 97 -11.81 -15.50 -8.58
C SER A 97 -10.67 -14.49 -8.47
N LEU A 98 -9.52 -14.73 -9.11
CA LEU A 98 -8.39 -13.80 -9.12
C LEU A 98 -8.67 -12.57 -10.00
N ALA A 99 -9.40 -12.74 -11.10
CA ALA A 99 -9.83 -11.62 -11.93
C ALA A 99 -10.95 -10.81 -11.25
N ALA A 100 -11.98 -11.50 -10.76
CA ALA A 100 -13.14 -10.85 -10.15
C ALA A 100 -12.79 -9.97 -8.93
N ARG A 101 -11.86 -10.41 -8.11
CA ARG A 101 -11.46 -9.69 -6.89
C ARG A 101 -10.83 -8.31 -7.16
N LEU A 102 -10.23 -8.08 -8.34
CA LEU A 102 -9.59 -6.79 -8.67
C LEU A 102 -10.59 -5.64 -8.69
N THR A 103 -11.82 -5.89 -9.17
CA THR A 103 -12.89 -4.88 -9.17
C THR A 103 -13.39 -4.55 -7.76
N LEU A 104 -13.27 -5.50 -6.85
CA LEU A 104 -13.75 -5.37 -5.49
C LEU A 104 -12.69 -4.81 -4.52
N GLY A 105 -11.42 -4.75 -4.93
CA GLY A 105 -10.32 -4.41 -4.05
C GLY A 105 -10.14 -5.43 -2.91
N ARG A 106 -10.29 -6.74 -3.21
CA ARG A 106 -10.26 -7.83 -2.23
C ARG A 106 -9.25 -8.92 -2.58
#